data_89fc024a044b0ce2afcda16ae9063bac
#
_entry.id   89fc024a044b0ce2afcda16ae9063bac
#
_cell.length_a   1.000
_cell.length_b   1.000
_cell.length_c   1.000
_cell.angle_alpha   90.00
_cell.angle_beta   90.00
_cell.angle_gamma   90.00
#
_symmetry.space_group_name_H-M   'P 1'
#
loop_
_entity.id
_entity.type
_entity.pdbx_description
1 polymer ?
#
loop_
_entity_poly.entity_id
_entity_poly.type
_entity_poly.pdbx_seq_one_letter_code
_entity_poly.pdbx_strand_id
1 'polypeptide(L)'
;HGKYLRSSKLISKLVKKNETLPQVSRYITKVDLWSKNQLNYPEGIAEDEALFFPLLALSEITIVIPEVYYKYRVGRPGSITLNSPNPKHAKDYLNRICFCMEFMILKYDLIKADLSAWRYRLGRKGLNYISMCLKTKTSIDWVTVLILFYRSKSISFPFKLFWRVLMHFFSSNDLKTK
;
A
#
# COMPACT_ATOMS: atom_id res chain seq x y z
N HIS A 1 -28.48 3.99 7.18
CA HIS A 1 -28.29 2.57 7.55
C HIS A 1 -27.02 2.04 6.91
N GLY A 2 -26.06 1.63 7.74
CA GLY A 2 -24.77 1.09 7.26
C GLY A 2 -24.95 -0.25 6.53
N LYS A 3 -24.11 -0.51 5.54
CA LYS A 3 -24.11 -1.77 4.81
C LYS A 3 -23.14 -2.76 5.44
N TYR A 4 -23.64 -3.90 5.88
CA TYR A 4 -22.84 -5.01 6.39
C TYR A 4 -22.19 -5.79 5.24
N LEU A 5 -20.89 -5.97 5.31
CA LEU A 5 -20.13 -6.72 4.31
C LEU A 5 -19.19 -7.72 5.02
N ARG A 6 -19.05 -8.90 4.46
CA ARG A 6 -17.93 -9.77 4.84
C ARG A 6 -16.62 -9.08 4.45
N SER A 7 -15.69 -8.96 5.38
CA SER A 7 -14.43 -8.23 5.18
C SER A 7 -13.62 -8.79 4.00
N SER A 8 -13.63 -10.10 3.77
CA SER A 8 -12.99 -10.72 2.61
C SER A 8 -13.53 -10.19 1.26
N LYS A 9 -14.86 -9.99 1.15
CA LYS A 9 -15.47 -9.40 -0.04
C LYS A 9 -15.09 -7.93 -0.22
N LEU A 10 -14.98 -7.19 0.89
CA LEU A 10 -14.57 -5.79 0.85
C LEU A 10 -13.10 -5.67 0.44
N ILE A 11 -12.20 -6.48 1.01
CA ILE A 11 -10.79 -6.53 0.62
C ILE A 11 -10.66 -6.79 -0.88
N SER A 12 -11.31 -7.83 -1.39
CA SER A 12 -11.26 -8.17 -2.80
C SER A 12 -11.71 -7.01 -3.70
N LYS A 13 -12.81 -6.33 -3.34
CA LYS A 13 -13.32 -5.17 -4.07
C LYS A 13 -12.32 -4.00 -4.07
N LEU A 14 -11.77 -3.65 -2.90
CA LEU A 14 -10.82 -2.56 -2.76
C LEU A 14 -9.52 -2.82 -3.51
N VAL A 15 -9.01 -4.05 -3.43
CA VAL A 15 -7.78 -4.44 -4.12
C VAL A 15 -7.97 -4.41 -5.63
N LYS A 16 -9.07 -4.95 -6.17
CA LYS A 16 -9.38 -4.93 -7.61
C LYS A 16 -9.50 -3.51 -8.17
N LYS A 17 -10.18 -2.63 -7.46
CA LYS A 17 -10.34 -1.23 -7.86
C LYS A 17 -9.09 -0.39 -7.59
N ASN A 18 -8.08 -0.97 -6.95
CA ASN A 18 -6.93 -0.25 -6.41
C ASN A 18 -7.33 0.95 -5.52
N GLU A 19 -8.50 0.86 -4.93
CA GLU A 19 -8.97 1.81 -3.95
C GLU A 19 -8.35 1.45 -2.61
N THR A 20 -7.49 2.31 -2.10
CA THR A 20 -7.05 2.29 -0.71
C THR A 20 -7.50 3.56 -0.05
N LEU A 21 -8.22 3.41 1.01
CA LEU A 21 -8.61 4.51 1.87
C LEU A 21 -7.93 4.28 3.24
N PRO A 22 -6.60 4.26 3.29
CA PRO A 22 -5.87 3.80 4.47
C PRO A 22 -5.92 4.79 5.63
N GLN A 23 -6.52 5.97 5.43
CA GLN A 23 -6.56 6.99 6.48
C GLN A 23 -7.27 6.46 7.74
N VAL A 24 -6.54 6.44 8.83
CA VAL A 24 -7.02 5.95 10.12
C VAL A 24 -8.33 6.59 10.58
N SER A 25 -8.55 7.84 10.20
CA SER A 25 -9.77 8.59 10.47
C SER A 25 -11.02 8.08 9.74
N ARG A 26 -10.87 7.11 8.83
CA ARG A 26 -11.98 6.56 8.03
C ARG A 26 -12.55 5.26 8.57
N TYR A 27 -11.98 4.71 9.63
CA TYR A 27 -12.47 3.47 10.23
C TYR A 27 -12.37 3.48 11.74
N ILE A 28 -13.31 2.80 12.35
CA ILE A 28 -13.34 2.51 13.78
C ILE A 28 -13.22 1.01 13.92
N THR A 29 -12.34 0.54 14.77
CA THR A 29 -12.12 -0.87 15.04
C THR A 29 -12.27 -1.18 16.53
N LYS A 30 -12.67 -2.40 16.84
CA LYS A 30 -12.68 -2.87 18.22
C LYS A 30 -11.25 -2.93 18.75
N VAL A 31 -11.03 -2.46 19.96
CA VAL A 31 -9.71 -2.53 20.64
C VAL A 31 -9.19 -3.96 20.74
N ASP A 32 -10.08 -4.93 20.94
CA ASP A 32 -9.73 -6.33 20.99
C ASP A 32 -9.02 -6.85 19.73
N LEU A 33 -9.32 -6.29 18.55
CA LEU A 33 -8.61 -6.68 17.33
C LEU A 33 -7.12 -6.33 17.40
N TRP A 34 -6.79 -5.25 18.09
CA TRP A 34 -5.41 -4.80 18.27
C TRP A 34 -4.69 -5.64 19.32
N SER A 35 -5.28 -5.75 20.52
CA SER A 35 -4.65 -6.43 21.63
C SER A 35 -4.47 -7.95 21.40
N LYS A 36 -5.50 -8.63 20.92
CA LYS A 36 -5.45 -10.08 20.64
C LYS A 36 -4.48 -10.45 19.52
N ASN A 37 -4.24 -9.54 18.57
CA ASN A 37 -3.36 -9.79 17.43
C ASN A 37 -2.01 -9.07 17.56
N GLN A 38 -1.76 -8.42 18.69
CA GLN A 38 -0.52 -7.67 18.97
C GLN A 38 -0.20 -6.66 17.85
N LEU A 39 -1.25 -6.00 17.34
CA LEU A 39 -1.08 -5.01 16.28
C LEU A 39 -0.58 -3.69 16.87
N ASN A 40 0.46 -3.16 16.26
CA ASN A 40 0.98 -1.84 16.52
C ASN A 40 1.19 -1.12 15.19
N TYR A 41 1.09 0.21 15.21
CA TYR A 41 1.49 1.00 14.05
C TYR A 41 3.00 0.81 13.81
N PRO A 42 3.40 0.39 12.60
CA PRO A 42 4.81 0.37 12.27
C PRO A 42 5.36 1.80 12.28
N GLU A 43 6.61 1.95 12.67
CA GLU A 43 7.29 3.24 12.58
C GLU A 43 7.38 3.73 11.13
N GLY A 44 7.31 5.04 10.96
CA GLY A 44 7.49 5.67 9.66
C GLY A 44 6.29 6.48 9.18
N ILE A 45 6.30 6.84 7.89
CA ILE A 45 5.28 7.68 7.26
C ILE A 45 4.18 6.82 6.65
N ALA A 46 2.92 7.23 6.84
CA ALA A 46 1.70 6.57 6.35
C ALA A 46 1.57 5.12 6.85
N GLU A 47 1.82 4.94 8.12
CA GLU A 47 1.69 3.72 8.92
C GLU A 47 0.28 3.11 8.85
N ASP A 48 -0.72 3.96 8.63
CA ASP A 48 -2.12 3.58 8.45
C ASP A 48 -2.32 2.66 7.22
N GLU A 49 -1.57 2.86 6.15
CA GLU A 49 -1.64 1.98 4.97
C GLU A 49 -1.16 0.55 5.27
N ALA A 50 -0.23 0.39 6.19
CA ALA A 50 0.29 -0.91 6.57
C ALA A 50 -0.76 -1.74 7.31
N LEU A 51 -1.56 -1.12 8.16
CA LEU A 51 -2.54 -1.81 9.02
C LEU A 51 -3.94 -1.93 8.42
N PHE A 52 -4.29 -1.12 7.44
CA PHE A 52 -5.64 -1.10 6.88
C PHE A 52 -6.13 -2.49 6.41
N PHE A 53 -5.35 -3.18 5.58
CA PHE A 53 -5.72 -4.53 5.13
C PHE A 53 -5.62 -5.60 6.22
N PRO A 54 -4.58 -5.62 7.07
CA PRO A 54 -4.56 -6.47 8.25
C PRO A 54 -5.81 -6.34 9.13
N LEU A 55 -6.22 -5.14 9.47
CA LEU A 55 -7.42 -4.90 10.28
C LEU A 55 -8.70 -5.40 9.58
N LEU A 56 -8.85 -5.12 8.29
CA LEU A 56 -9.95 -5.67 7.51
C LEU A 56 -9.92 -7.20 7.49
N ALA A 57 -8.74 -7.80 7.34
CA ALA A 57 -8.59 -9.24 7.29
C ALA A 57 -8.97 -9.93 8.61
N LEU A 58 -8.63 -9.31 9.72
CA LEU A 58 -8.99 -9.80 11.06
C LEU A 58 -10.46 -9.57 11.41
N SER A 59 -11.12 -8.65 10.74
CA SER A 59 -12.54 -8.38 10.94
C SER A 59 -13.38 -9.33 10.11
N GLU A 60 -14.27 -10.11 10.72
CA GLU A 60 -15.18 -10.97 9.98
C GLU A 60 -16.21 -10.16 9.20
N ILE A 61 -16.71 -9.11 9.84
CA ILE A 61 -17.75 -8.22 9.31
C ILE A 61 -17.25 -6.78 9.39
N THR A 62 -17.44 -6.06 8.31
CA THR A 62 -17.20 -4.61 8.22
C THR A 62 -18.51 -3.90 7.89
N ILE A 63 -18.78 -2.82 8.62
CA ILE A 63 -19.92 -1.96 8.35
C ILE A 63 -19.42 -0.77 7.53
N VAL A 64 -19.97 -0.58 6.34
CA VAL A 64 -19.70 0.59 5.51
C VAL A 64 -20.81 1.61 5.75
N ILE A 65 -20.45 2.77 6.26
CA ILE A 65 -21.36 3.86 6.61
C ILE A 65 -21.26 4.91 5.50
N PRO A 66 -22.34 5.27 4.81
CA PRO A 66 -22.31 6.23 3.71
C PRO A 66 -22.25 7.69 4.18
N GLU A 67 -22.62 7.94 5.42
CA GLU A 67 -22.64 9.28 6.00
C GLU A 67 -21.22 9.82 6.20
N VAL A 68 -21.06 11.14 6.07
CA VAL A 68 -19.78 11.83 6.22
C VAL A 68 -19.60 12.29 7.66
N TYR A 69 -18.83 11.52 8.43
CA TYR A 69 -18.49 11.87 9.82
C TYR A 69 -17.15 12.59 9.97
N TYR A 70 -16.33 12.60 8.92
CA TYR A 70 -15.00 13.17 8.98
C TYR A 70 -14.67 13.97 7.73
N LYS A 71 -14.19 15.20 7.92
CA LYS A 71 -13.71 16.06 6.83
C LYS A 71 -12.18 16.13 6.89
N TYR A 72 -11.53 15.61 5.86
CA TYR A 72 -10.07 15.63 5.75
C TYR A 72 -9.60 16.95 5.13
N ARG A 73 -8.79 17.70 5.88
CA ARG A 73 -8.18 18.93 5.36
C ARG A 73 -7.00 18.60 4.47
N VAL A 74 -7.06 19.01 3.22
CA VAL A 74 -5.97 18.89 2.23
C VAL A 74 -5.28 20.24 2.02
N GLY A 75 -4.04 20.21 1.53
CA GLY A 75 -3.33 21.42 1.12
C GLY A 75 -2.82 22.29 2.27
N ARG A 76 -2.77 21.79 3.51
CA ARG A 76 -2.25 22.57 4.65
C ARG A 76 -0.73 22.71 4.53
N PRO A 77 -0.17 23.95 4.62
CA PRO A 77 1.27 24.15 4.72
C PRO A 77 1.87 23.28 5.84
N GLY A 78 3.03 22.67 5.60
CA GLY A 78 3.68 21.75 6.54
C GLY A 78 3.05 20.35 6.62
N SER A 79 2.06 20.03 5.78
CA SER A 79 1.53 18.67 5.69
C SER A 79 2.57 17.70 5.14
N ILE A 80 2.73 16.56 5.78
CA ILE A 80 3.66 15.49 5.34
C ILE A 80 3.35 15.06 3.90
N THR A 81 2.07 15.05 3.52
CA THR A 81 1.63 14.63 2.18
C THR A 81 1.96 15.62 1.07
N LEU A 82 2.30 16.87 1.40
CA LEU A 82 2.72 17.89 0.44
C LEU A 82 4.23 17.95 0.24
N ASN A 83 4.99 17.32 1.12
CA ASN A 83 6.45 17.33 1.02
C ASN A 83 6.89 16.46 -0.16
N SER A 84 7.90 16.94 -0.88
CA SER A 84 8.56 16.16 -1.92
C SER A 84 9.07 14.84 -1.34
N PRO A 85 8.97 13.73 -2.08
CA PRO A 85 9.52 12.46 -1.65
C PRO A 85 11.02 12.62 -1.31
N ASN A 86 11.43 12.02 -0.20
CA ASN A 86 12.83 11.96 0.24
C ASN A 86 13.27 10.50 0.45
N PRO A 87 14.57 10.22 0.67
CA PRO A 87 15.07 8.86 0.87
C PRO A 87 14.35 8.07 1.95
N LYS A 88 14.02 8.73 3.07
CA LYS A 88 13.26 8.09 4.16
C LYS A 88 11.88 7.61 3.70
N HIS A 89 11.19 8.39 2.87
CA HIS A 89 9.89 8.00 2.32
C HIS A 89 9.96 6.69 1.51
N ALA A 90 11.04 6.48 0.73
CA ALA A 90 11.20 5.25 -0.03
C ALA A 90 11.37 4.04 0.89
N LYS A 91 12.19 4.16 1.94
CA LYS A 91 12.39 3.12 2.95
C LYS A 91 11.10 2.81 3.71
N ASP A 92 10.42 3.83 4.21
CA ASP A 92 9.16 3.68 4.94
C ASP A 92 8.08 3.04 4.06
N TYR A 93 8.03 3.41 2.78
CA TYR A 93 7.12 2.81 1.82
C TYR A 93 7.37 1.31 1.62
N LEU A 94 8.64 0.91 1.51
CA LEU A 94 9.03 -0.49 1.40
C LEU A 94 8.63 -1.28 2.66
N ASN A 95 8.98 -0.76 3.84
CA ASN A 95 8.66 -1.40 5.11
C ASN A 95 7.16 -1.66 5.26
N ARG A 96 6.31 -0.71 4.86
CA ARG A 96 4.85 -0.87 4.87
C ARG A 96 4.38 -1.98 3.95
N ILE A 97 4.95 -2.07 2.75
CA ILE A 97 4.59 -3.14 1.81
C ILE A 97 4.96 -4.49 2.40
N CYS A 98 6.17 -4.62 2.94
CA CYS A 98 6.66 -5.85 3.54
C CYS A 98 5.80 -6.25 4.75
N PHE A 99 5.54 -5.33 5.66
CA PHE A 99 4.68 -5.59 6.83
C PHE A 99 3.29 -6.09 6.40
N CYS A 100 2.63 -5.37 5.50
CA CYS A 100 1.30 -5.76 5.02
C CYS A 100 1.34 -7.11 4.29
N MET A 101 2.37 -7.34 3.48
CA MET A 101 2.55 -8.60 2.75
C MET A 101 2.76 -9.78 3.69
N GLU A 102 3.65 -9.65 4.65
CA GLU A 102 3.94 -10.69 5.64
C GLU A 102 2.70 -11.03 6.46
N PHE A 103 2.01 -10.01 6.95
CA PHE A 103 0.78 -10.22 7.69
C PHE A 103 -0.26 -10.97 6.86
N MET A 104 -0.52 -10.53 5.63
CA MET A 104 -1.54 -11.12 4.77
C MET A 104 -1.18 -12.51 4.26
N ILE A 105 0.10 -12.84 4.16
CA ILE A 105 0.56 -14.16 3.69
C ILE A 105 0.70 -15.14 4.85
N LEU A 106 1.25 -14.71 5.98
CA LEU A 106 1.63 -15.61 7.07
C LEU A 106 0.53 -15.79 8.12
N LYS A 107 -0.22 -14.74 8.41
CA LYS A 107 -1.23 -14.78 9.48
C LYS A 107 -2.66 -14.90 8.96
N TYR A 108 -2.88 -14.59 7.70
CA TYR A 108 -4.20 -14.63 7.10
C TYR A 108 -4.19 -15.56 5.91
N ASP A 109 -5.03 -16.57 5.97
CA ASP A 109 -5.23 -17.48 4.85
C ASP A 109 -5.86 -16.71 3.67
N LEU A 110 -5.02 -16.29 2.73
CA LEU A 110 -5.40 -15.56 1.53
C LEU A 110 -6.40 -16.32 0.63
N ILE A 111 -6.68 -17.59 0.95
CA ILE A 111 -7.68 -18.40 0.23
C ILE A 111 -9.06 -17.73 0.27
N LYS A 112 -9.33 -16.91 1.29
CA LYS A 112 -10.61 -16.18 1.41
C LYS A 112 -10.64 -14.85 0.67
N ALA A 113 -9.49 -14.32 0.23
CA ALA A 113 -9.37 -13.09 -0.55
C ALA A 113 -9.07 -13.41 -2.02
N ASP A 114 -9.37 -12.48 -2.92
CA ASP A 114 -9.04 -12.63 -4.35
C ASP A 114 -7.52 -12.58 -4.55
N LEU A 115 -6.90 -13.74 -4.64
CA LEU A 115 -5.46 -13.90 -4.75
C LEU A 115 -4.89 -13.19 -6.00
N SER A 116 -5.63 -13.18 -7.10
CA SER A 116 -5.19 -12.53 -8.34
C SER A 116 -5.09 -11.01 -8.18
N ALA A 117 -6.09 -10.41 -7.55
CA ALA A 117 -6.11 -8.99 -7.26
C ALA A 117 -5.00 -8.60 -6.27
N TRP A 118 -4.76 -9.44 -5.26
CA TRP A 118 -3.68 -9.22 -4.30
C TRP A 118 -2.29 -9.27 -4.97
N ARG A 119 -2.06 -10.26 -5.83
CA ARG A 119 -0.84 -10.37 -6.63
C ARG A 119 -0.62 -9.14 -7.52
N TYR A 120 -1.66 -8.69 -8.21
CA TYR A 120 -1.61 -7.46 -9.00
C TYR A 120 -1.23 -6.25 -8.16
N ARG A 121 -1.81 -6.12 -6.95
CA ARG A 121 -1.47 -5.06 -6.02
C ARG A 121 0.01 -5.10 -5.60
N LEU A 122 0.54 -6.27 -5.25
CA LEU A 122 1.96 -6.43 -4.88
C LEU A 122 2.89 -5.96 -6.00
N GLY A 123 2.66 -6.39 -7.23
CA GLY A 123 3.44 -5.95 -8.38
C GLY A 123 3.38 -4.43 -8.58
N ARG A 124 2.20 -3.83 -8.45
CA ARG A 124 2.03 -2.38 -8.56
C ARG A 124 2.75 -1.61 -7.45
N LYS A 125 2.70 -2.11 -6.21
CA LYS A 125 3.43 -1.51 -5.08
C LYS A 125 4.94 -1.58 -5.27
N GLY A 126 5.47 -2.69 -5.76
CA GLY A 126 6.89 -2.82 -6.12
C GLY A 126 7.31 -1.79 -7.19
N LEU A 127 6.52 -1.61 -8.25
CA LEU A 127 6.78 -0.58 -9.26
C LEU A 127 6.73 0.85 -8.69
N ASN A 128 5.82 1.12 -7.77
CA ASN A 128 5.75 2.43 -7.11
C ASN A 128 6.96 2.69 -6.23
N TYR A 129 7.43 1.67 -5.51
CA TYR A 129 8.67 1.76 -4.73
C TYR A 129 9.88 2.12 -5.61
N ILE A 130 10.07 1.41 -6.73
CA ILE A 130 11.14 1.70 -7.68
C ILE A 130 11.04 3.14 -8.19
N SER A 131 9.84 3.60 -8.58
CA SER A 131 9.64 4.98 -9.03
C SER A 131 9.99 6.00 -7.95
N MET A 132 9.72 5.68 -6.69
CA MET A 132 10.08 6.53 -5.56
C MET A 132 11.60 6.58 -5.37
N CYS A 133 12.28 5.44 -5.41
CA CYS A 133 13.75 5.37 -5.33
C CYS A 133 14.42 6.18 -6.44
N LEU A 134 13.92 6.06 -7.69
CA LEU A 134 14.45 6.83 -8.81
C LEU A 134 14.27 8.34 -8.60
N LYS A 135 13.10 8.79 -8.15
CA LYS A 135 12.82 10.21 -7.86
C LYS A 135 13.67 10.76 -6.72
N THR A 136 13.91 9.96 -5.70
CA THR A 136 14.69 10.38 -4.50
C THR A 136 16.18 10.09 -4.63
N LYS A 137 16.62 9.52 -5.77
CA LYS A 137 18.02 9.10 -6.02
C LYS A 137 18.54 8.15 -4.93
N THR A 138 17.68 7.28 -4.43
CA THR A 138 18.03 6.27 -3.40
C THR A 138 18.32 4.94 -4.07
N SER A 139 19.19 4.13 -3.44
CA SER A 139 19.43 2.75 -3.88
C SER A 139 18.16 1.92 -3.81
N ILE A 140 17.95 1.08 -4.81
CA ILE A 140 16.83 0.15 -4.86
C ILE A 140 17.22 -1.13 -4.13
N ASP A 141 16.41 -1.57 -3.19
CA ASP A 141 16.52 -2.90 -2.62
C ASP A 141 15.98 -3.95 -3.61
N TRP A 142 16.89 -4.42 -4.46
CA TRP A 142 16.57 -5.38 -5.51
C TRP A 142 16.12 -6.72 -4.97
N VAL A 143 16.61 -7.13 -3.79
CA VAL A 143 16.20 -8.39 -3.17
C VAL A 143 14.71 -8.35 -2.85
N THR A 144 14.27 -7.30 -2.17
CA THR A 144 12.85 -7.13 -1.86
C THR A 144 12.01 -6.96 -3.12
N VAL A 145 12.49 -6.22 -4.13
CA VAL A 145 11.81 -6.09 -5.42
C VAL A 145 11.60 -7.44 -6.11
N LEU A 146 12.62 -8.30 -6.11
CA LEU A 146 12.53 -9.65 -6.68
C LEU A 146 11.54 -10.52 -5.90
N ILE A 147 11.51 -10.42 -4.57
CA ILE A 147 10.53 -11.13 -3.74
C ILE A 147 9.10 -10.65 -4.08
N LEU A 148 8.88 -9.34 -4.18
CA LEU A 148 7.58 -8.78 -4.57
C LEU A 148 7.17 -9.23 -5.98
N PHE A 149 8.13 -9.27 -6.92
CA PHE A 149 7.90 -9.77 -8.26
C PHE A 149 7.49 -11.25 -8.25
N TYR A 150 8.27 -12.11 -7.59
CA TYR A 150 7.97 -13.53 -7.47
C TYR A 150 6.59 -13.78 -6.85
N ARG A 151 6.27 -13.06 -5.77
CA ARG A 151 4.98 -13.14 -5.09
C ARG A 151 3.82 -12.59 -5.91
N SER A 152 4.07 -11.60 -6.78
CA SER A 152 3.03 -11.04 -7.65
C SER A 152 2.63 -12.00 -8.78
N LYS A 153 3.51 -12.93 -9.16
CA LYS A 153 3.35 -13.83 -10.32
C LYS A 153 2.90 -13.10 -11.59
N SER A 154 3.32 -11.85 -11.76
CA SER A 154 2.90 -10.99 -12.87
C SER A 154 3.91 -11.05 -14.00
N ILE A 155 3.55 -11.67 -15.11
CA ILE A 155 4.39 -11.74 -16.32
C ILE A 155 4.67 -10.33 -16.88
N SER A 156 3.73 -9.40 -16.74
CA SER A 156 3.89 -8.03 -17.24
C SER A 156 4.79 -7.15 -16.36
N PHE A 157 5.20 -7.60 -15.18
CA PHE A 157 6.02 -6.82 -14.26
C PHE A 157 7.39 -6.42 -14.84
N PRO A 158 8.18 -7.34 -15.44
CA PRO A 158 9.48 -6.99 -16.03
C PRO A 158 9.37 -5.92 -17.12
N PHE A 159 8.36 -6.03 -18.00
CA PHE A 159 8.12 -5.05 -19.06
C PHE A 159 7.76 -3.67 -18.50
N LYS A 160 6.90 -3.61 -17.49
CA LYS A 160 6.54 -2.36 -16.82
C LYS A 160 7.72 -1.76 -16.06
N LEU A 161 8.55 -2.60 -15.47
CA LEU A 161 9.79 -2.17 -14.81
C LEU A 161 10.76 -1.55 -15.82
N PHE A 162 11.05 -2.28 -16.89
CA PHE A 162 11.91 -1.81 -17.96
C PHE A 162 11.44 -0.46 -18.51
N TRP A 163 10.14 -0.35 -18.83
CA TRP A 163 9.56 0.89 -19.33
C TRP A 163 9.69 2.06 -18.34
N ARG A 164 9.47 1.82 -17.06
CA ARG A 164 9.63 2.88 -16.03
C ARG A 164 11.06 3.37 -15.89
N VAL A 165 12.02 2.46 -15.90
CA VAL A 165 13.44 2.80 -15.83
C VAL A 165 13.82 3.60 -17.09
N LEU A 166 13.43 3.12 -18.25
CA LEU A 166 13.68 3.78 -19.53
C LEU A 166 13.12 5.21 -19.55
N MET A 167 11.86 5.41 -19.21
CA MET A 167 11.22 6.73 -19.17
C MET A 167 11.87 7.67 -18.17
N HIS A 168 12.38 7.15 -17.05
CA HIS A 168 13.12 7.97 -16.10
C HIS A 168 14.45 8.50 -16.70
N PHE A 169 15.17 7.66 -17.42
CA PHE A 169 16.40 8.09 -18.11
C PHE A 169 16.14 9.15 -19.17
N PHE A 170 15.11 9.02 -19.97
CA PHE A 170 14.76 10.03 -20.98
C PHE A 170 14.33 11.36 -20.34
N SER A 171 13.45 11.33 -19.33
CA SER A 171 12.99 12.57 -18.68
C SER A 171 14.11 13.29 -17.91
N SER A 172 15.14 12.59 -17.44
CA SER A 172 16.27 13.20 -16.74
C SER A 172 17.30 13.81 -17.70
N ASN A 173 17.33 13.40 -18.96
CA ASN A 173 18.23 13.95 -19.98
C ASN A 173 17.66 15.24 -20.60
N ASP A 174 16.34 15.37 -20.74
CA ASP A 174 15.70 16.59 -21.24
C ASP A 174 15.90 17.81 -20.32
N LEU A 175 16.18 17.59 -19.04
CA LEU A 175 16.47 18.66 -18.07
C LEU A 175 17.93 19.16 -18.10
N LYS A 176 18.83 18.47 -18.80
CA LYS A 176 20.24 18.88 -18.93
C LYS A 176 20.55 19.70 -20.21
N THR A 177 19.56 19.81 -21.08
CA THR A 177 19.70 20.53 -22.37
C THR A 177 19.00 21.89 -22.38
N LYS A 178 18.56 22.37 -21.25
CA LYS A 178 18.07 23.73 -20.99
C LYS A 178 18.93 24.42 -19.93
#